data_65bf36650ec649ff083be179a04c3739
#
_entry.id   65bf36650ec649ff083be179a04c3739
#
_cell.length_a   1.000
_cell.length_b   1.000
_cell.length_c   1.000
_cell.angle_alpha   90.00
_cell.angle_beta   90.00
_cell.angle_gamma   90.00
#
_symmetry.space_group_name_H-M   'P 1'
#
loop_
_entity.id
_entity.type
_entity.pdbx_description
1 polymer ?
#
loop_
_entity_poly.entity_id
_entity_poly.type
_entity_poly.pdbx_seq_one_letter_code
_entity_poly.pdbx_strand_id
1 'polypeptide(L)'
;MNYTVQNFLSISGKLKKLLPLTACLLLVSFVPMKETKTTKAGLKMQEFVINISKYARGFDADFILIPQNGAELAFDKLNPNAKKNNAYLDAIDGIAVEDLFYNQKLKTDTYRLKMFQKIQSDKKVLVSDFISDPKTVAIVEEKNKLEGFLFLPRTASNEHYKEIPAVVPNENADNITALKDAKNYLYLLNAENFKTKAKYLNAIAATNYDVIVIDLFYDEVPLTAKEVESIRTKANGGKRLVISYINIGAAENWRYYWNGNWILNDPVWIKKKYAGYADEFYVQFWHADWQKIIYGNEQSYVKKIVDSGFDGAFLDNVEAFYFLYNN
;
A
#
# COMPACT_ATOMS: atom_id res chain seq x y z
N MET A 1 -45.32 -3.22 16.67
CA MET A 1 -46.11 -3.85 17.73
C MET A 1 -45.52 -3.47 19.06
N ASN A 2 -46.29 -2.68 19.75
CA ASN A 2 -46.22 -2.18 21.10
C ASN A 2 -46.06 -3.26 22.17
N TYR A 3 -45.50 -2.90 23.33
CA TYR A 3 -46.11 -2.81 24.68
C TYR A 3 -44.99 -2.51 25.66
N THR A 4 -44.90 -1.32 26.24
CA THR A 4 -45.65 -0.72 27.34
C THR A 4 -45.52 -1.48 28.69
N VAL A 5 -44.73 -0.93 29.62
CA VAL A 5 -45.03 -0.06 30.81
C VAL A 5 -45.87 -0.78 31.90
N GLN A 6 -45.42 -0.67 33.11
CA GLN A 6 -45.99 -0.24 34.37
C GLN A 6 -45.47 -1.06 35.54
N ASN A 7 -44.81 -0.43 36.47
CA ASN A 7 -45.28 0.37 37.66
C ASN A 7 -45.77 -0.46 38.84
N PHE A 8 -45.23 -0.18 39.96
CA PHE A 8 -45.73 0.32 41.23
C PHE A 8 -45.25 -0.44 42.50
N LEU A 9 -44.76 0.38 43.36
CA LEU A 9 -44.93 0.72 44.78
C LEU A 9 -44.16 -0.10 45.83
N SER A 10 -43.26 0.59 46.48
CA SER A 10 -43.17 1.05 47.87
C SER A 10 -43.75 0.13 48.94
N ILE A 11 -42.96 -0.16 49.95
CA ILE A 11 -43.23 0.09 51.37
C ILE A 11 -41.96 -0.13 52.23
N SER A 12 -41.86 0.74 53.20
CA SER A 12 -40.89 1.00 54.24
C SER A 12 -40.49 -0.18 55.13
N GLY A 13 -39.28 -0.04 55.74
CA GLY A 13 -39.07 -0.64 57.04
C GLY A 13 -37.64 -1.05 57.35
N LYS A 14 -36.92 -0.17 57.99
CA LYS A 14 -35.78 -0.31 58.92
C LYS A 14 -35.24 -1.73 59.11
N LEU A 15 -33.91 -1.95 58.86
CA LEU A 15 -32.97 -2.40 59.89
C LEU A 15 -31.53 -2.24 59.42
N LYS A 16 -30.75 -1.49 60.18
CA LYS A 16 -29.30 -1.41 60.02
C LYS A 16 -28.69 -2.76 60.43
N LYS A 17 -27.99 -3.40 59.50
CA LYS A 17 -26.90 -4.35 59.78
C LYS A 17 -25.74 -4.04 58.90
N LEU A 18 -24.64 -3.54 59.48
CA LEU A 18 -23.33 -3.50 58.86
C LEU A 18 -22.95 -4.92 58.43
N LEU A 19 -22.76 -5.12 57.15
CA LEU A 19 -21.98 -6.24 56.64
C LEU A 19 -20.62 -5.71 56.14
N PRO A 20 -19.52 -6.44 56.39
CA PRO A 20 -18.21 -6.02 55.96
C PRO A 20 -18.12 -6.05 54.43
N LEU A 21 -17.62 -4.97 53.88
CA LEU A 21 -17.29 -4.83 52.47
C LEU A 21 -16.12 -5.80 52.15
N THR A 22 -16.42 -7.02 51.77
CA THR A 22 -15.43 -7.93 51.19
C THR A 22 -15.16 -7.42 49.77
N ALA A 23 -14.05 -6.73 49.60
CA ALA A 23 -13.57 -6.34 48.29
C ALA A 23 -13.21 -7.61 47.50
N CYS A 24 -14.15 -8.03 46.64
CA CYS A 24 -13.88 -9.09 45.66
C CYS A 24 -12.95 -8.47 44.63
N LEU A 25 -11.63 -8.65 44.82
CA LEU A 25 -10.65 -8.43 43.74
C LEU A 25 -10.96 -9.44 42.65
N LEU A 26 -11.71 -9.00 41.63
CA LEU A 26 -11.79 -9.69 40.35
C LEU A 26 -10.39 -9.63 39.72
N LEU A 27 -9.58 -10.64 39.99
CA LEU A 27 -8.42 -10.97 39.18
C LEU A 27 -8.93 -11.30 37.76
N VAL A 28 -9.03 -10.26 36.93
CA VAL A 28 -9.17 -10.45 35.49
C VAL A 28 -7.86 -11.09 35.05
N SER A 29 -7.86 -12.43 34.99
CA SER A 29 -6.77 -13.19 34.36
C SER A 29 -6.75 -12.76 32.89
N PHE A 30 -5.76 -11.93 32.56
CA PHE A 30 -5.43 -11.61 31.17
C PHE A 30 -4.91 -12.90 30.53
N VAL A 31 -5.81 -13.72 29.96
CA VAL A 31 -5.40 -14.81 29.09
C VAL A 31 -4.92 -14.13 27.81
N PRO A 32 -3.62 -14.18 27.47
CA PRO A 32 -3.15 -13.59 26.24
C PRO A 32 -3.85 -14.30 25.08
N MET A 33 -4.62 -13.53 24.30
CA MET A 33 -5.30 -14.04 23.12
C MET A 33 -4.24 -14.63 22.18
N LYS A 34 -4.36 -15.93 21.87
CA LYS A 34 -3.39 -16.65 21.03
C LYS A 34 -3.30 -15.94 19.66
N GLU A 35 -2.14 -15.45 19.35
CA GLU A 35 -1.87 -14.74 18.10
C GLU A 35 -2.15 -15.64 16.90
N THR A 36 -2.96 -15.16 15.95
CA THR A 36 -3.33 -15.94 14.76
C THR A 36 -2.13 -16.12 13.81
N LYS A 37 -2.20 -17.09 12.89
CA LYS A 37 -1.19 -17.25 11.84
C LYS A 37 -1.09 -15.97 10.96
N THR A 38 -2.24 -15.38 10.66
CA THR A 38 -2.34 -14.13 9.89
C THR A 38 -1.65 -12.97 10.60
N THR A 39 -1.90 -12.78 11.90
CA THR A 39 -1.24 -11.72 12.69
C THR A 39 0.27 -11.93 12.71
N LYS A 40 0.74 -13.17 12.94
CA LYS A 40 2.19 -13.47 12.89
C LYS A 40 2.81 -13.19 11.53
N ALA A 41 2.13 -13.52 10.45
CA ALA A 41 2.60 -13.19 9.10
C ALA A 41 2.63 -11.68 8.87
N GLY A 42 1.61 -10.94 9.29
CA GLY A 42 1.59 -9.49 9.17
C GLY A 42 2.72 -8.80 9.94
N LEU A 43 3.08 -9.27 11.16
CA LEU A 43 4.25 -8.77 11.89
C LEU A 43 5.55 -9.02 11.11
N LYS A 44 5.66 -10.16 10.41
CA LYS A 44 6.78 -10.44 9.51
C LYS A 44 6.77 -9.51 8.28
N MET A 45 5.60 -9.09 7.78
CA MET A 45 5.53 -8.11 6.71
C MET A 45 5.97 -6.73 7.19
N GLN A 46 5.59 -6.29 8.39
CA GLN A 46 6.14 -5.06 9.00
C GLN A 46 7.67 -5.09 9.01
N GLU A 47 8.26 -6.19 9.52
CA GLU A 47 9.71 -6.37 9.56
C GLU A 47 10.32 -6.37 8.15
N PHE A 48 9.68 -7.01 7.20
CA PHE A 48 10.16 -7.09 5.81
C PHE A 48 10.22 -5.70 5.16
N VAL A 49 9.16 -4.89 5.26
CA VAL A 49 9.13 -3.52 4.75
C VAL A 49 10.20 -2.64 5.44
N ILE A 50 10.36 -2.76 6.77
CA ILE A 50 11.40 -2.05 7.53
C ILE A 50 12.80 -2.43 7.01
N ASN A 51 13.04 -3.70 6.73
CA ASN A 51 14.34 -4.18 6.25
C ASN A 51 14.63 -3.74 4.81
N ILE A 52 13.61 -3.72 3.93
CA ILE A 52 13.71 -3.13 2.59
C ILE A 52 14.12 -1.66 2.70
N SER A 53 13.43 -0.89 3.57
CA SER A 53 13.75 0.52 3.81
C SER A 53 15.20 0.72 4.25
N LYS A 54 15.64 -0.03 5.26
CA LYS A 54 17.02 0.06 5.76
C LYS A 54 18.04 -0.25 4.68
N TYR A 55 17.77 -1.26 3.86
CA TYR A 55 18.66 -1.65 2.77
C TYR A 55 18.75 -0.57 1.71
N ALA A 56 17.62 -0.10 1.21
CA ALA A 56 17.58 0.94 0.17
C ALA A 56 18.20 2.27 0.66
N ARG A 57 17.85 2.71 1.88
CA ARG A 57 18.37 3.94 2.49
C ARG A 57 19.84 3.86 2.89
N GLY A 58 20.43 2.66 2.87
CA GLY A 58 21.88 2.48 2.98
C GLY A 58 22.64 2.98 1.73
N PHE A 59 21.98 3.11 0.58
CA PHE A 59 22.53 3.64 -0.67
C PHE A 59 22.07 5.07 -0.95
N ASP A 60 20.80 5.36 -0.65
CA ASP A 60 20.18 6.68 -0.81
C ASP A 60 19.32 6.97 0.43
N ALA A 61 19.76 7.89 1.28
CA ALA A 61 19.09 8.22 2.54
C ALA A 61 17.65 8.74 2.34
N ASP A 62 17.36 9.34 1.19
CA ASP A 62 16.06 9.92 0.84
C ASP A 62 15.15 8.95 0.06
N PHE A 63 15.56 7.68 -0.08
CA PHE A 63 14.81 6.68 -0.83
C PHE A 63 13.40 6.48 -0.27
N ILE A 64 12.40 6.71 -1.14
CA ILE A 64 10.97 6.73 -0.81
C ILE A 64 10.39 5.31 -0.85
N LEU A 65 9.58 4.95 0.17
CA LEU A 65 8.81 3.71 0.14
C LEU A 65 7.31 3.99 0.29
N ILE A 66 6.53 3.37 -0.60
CA ILE A 66 5.06 3.51 -0.65
C ILE A 66 4.44 2.11 -0.67
N PRO A 67 4.11 1.49 0.47
CA PRO A 67 3.33 0.25 0.50
C PRO A 67 1.92 0.47 -0.06
N GLN A 68 1.40 -0.51 -0.81
CA GLN A 68 0.02 -0.52 -1.29
C GLN A 68 -0.83 -1.42 -0.41
N ASN A 69 -1.97 -0.91 0.06
CA ASN A 69 -2.88 -1.58 1.00
C ASN A 69 -2.25 -1.86 2.38
N GLY A 70 -2.76 -2.86 3.13
CA GLY A 70 -2.19 -3.28 4.41
C GLY A 70 -2.10 -2.18 5.47
N ALA A 71 -3.09 -1.26 5.55
CA ALA A 71 -3.07 -0.12 6.46
C ALA A 71 -2.88 -0.51 7.94
N GLU A 72 -3.25 -1.73 8.32
CA GLU A 72 -3.06 -2.30 9.66
C GLU A 72 -1.59 -2.41 10.05
N LEU A 73 -0.69 -2.54 9.07
CA LEU A 73 0.76 -2.59 9.30
C LEU A 73 1.31 -1.32 9.96
N ALA A 74 0.57 -0.20 9.86
CA ALA A 74 0.95 1.05 10.53
C ALA A 74 0.67 1.06 12.04
N PHE A 75 0.13 -0.03 12.60
CA PHE A 75 -0.27 -0.10 14.01
C PHE A 75 0.39 -1.27 14.73
N ASP A 76 0.63 -1.09 16.04
CA ASP A 76 1.17 -2.17 16.89
C ASP A 76 0.23 -3.38 16.86
N LYS A 77 0.83 -4.56 16.69
CA LYS A 77 0.10 -5.85 16.61
C LYS A 77 -0.99 -5.87 15.53
N LEU A 78 -0.86 -5.05 14.48
CA LEU A 78 -1.84 -4.90 13.39
C LEU A 78 -3.25 -4.51 13.92
N ASN A 79 -3.30 -3.82 15.03
CA ASN A 79 -4.55 -3.40 15.66
C ASN A 79 -4.76 -1.89 15.49
N PRO A 80 -5.74 -1.44 14.68
CA PRO A 80 -6.00 -0.02 14.45
C PRO A 80 -6.40 0.78 15.71
N ASN A 81 -6.75 0.08 16.80
CA ASN A 81 -7.05 0.71 18.10
C ASN A 81 -5.82 0.78 19.02
N ALA A 82 -4.70 0.17 18.64
CA ALA A 82 -3.43 0.29 19.33
C ALA A 82 -2.68 1.57 18.92
N LYS A 83 -1.48 1.74 19.45
CA LYS A 83 -0.56 2.81 19.03
C LYS A 83 -0.14 2.63 17.57
N LYS A 84 0.22 3.73 16.93
CA LYS A 84 0.96 3.69 15.67
C LYS A 84 2.30 2.99 15.88
N ASN A 85 2.69 2.15 14.93
CA ASN A 85 4.00 1.51 14.91
C ASN A 85 5.02 2.49 14.29
N ASN A 86 5.71 3.24 15.15
CA ASN A 86 6.64 4.25 14.68
C ASN A 86 7.76 3.66 13.81
N ALA A 87 8.28 2.48 14.15
CA ALA A 87 9.32 1.85 13.35
C ALA A 87 8.88 1.54 11.91
N TYR A 88 7.62 1.13 11.73
CA TYR A 88 7.04 0.94 10.40
C TYR A 88 6.80 2.28 9.70
N LEU A 89 6.22 3.25 10.40
CA LEU A 89 5.97 4.58 9.83
C LEU A 89 7.26 5.29 9.43
N ASP A 90 8.32 5.20 10.23
CA ASP A 90 9.64 5.77 9.90
C ASP A 90 10.28 5.09 8.66
N ALA A 91 9.89 3.84 8.38
CA ALA A 91 10.37 3.11 7.22
C ALA A 91 9.68 3.49 5.90
N ILE A 92 8.54 4.16 5.94
CA ILE A 92 7.72 4.49 4.75
C ILE A 92 7.51 6.00 4.62
N ASP A 93 7.13 6.46 3.42
CA ASP A 93 6.86 7.88 3.13
C ASP A 93 5.41 8.15 2.77
N GLY A 94 4.72 7.15 2.30
CA GLY A 94 3.30 7.17 1.97
C GLY A 94 2.66 5.81 2.07
N ILE A 95 1.35 5.76 1.89
CA ILE A 95 0.58 4.51 1.75
C ILE A 95 -0.38 4.69 0.58
N ALA A 96 -0.38 3.72 -0.33
CA ALA A 96 -1.35 3.67 -1.41
C ALA A 96 -2.52 2.73 -1.06
N VAL A 97 -3.68 2.98 -1.67
CA VAL A 97 -4.87 2.16 -1.47
C VAL A 97 -5.75 2.16 -2.71
N GLU A 98 -6.37 1.03 -3.00
CA GLU A 98 -7.41 0.86 -4.01
C GLU A 98 -8.77 0.67 -3.36
N ASP A 99 -9.82 1.05 -4.10
CA ASP A 99 -11.22 0.80 -3.71
C ASP A 99 -11.59 1.37 -2.33
N LEU A 100 -11.14 2.60 -2.03
CA LEU A 100 -11.42 3.24 -0.73
C LEU A 100 -12.81 3.89 -0.71
N PHE A 101 -13.15 4.68 -1.72
CA PHE A 101 -14.43 5.39 -1.81
C PHE A 101 -15.39 4.77 -2.81
N TYR A 102 -14.86 3.97 -3.72
CA TYR A 102 -15.65 3.29 -4.73
C TYR A 102 -15.10 1.88 -4.96
N ASN A 103 -16.00 0.89 -4.83
CA ASN A 103 -15.75 -0.50 -5.23
C ASN A 103 -17.03 -1.01 -5.92
N GLN A 104 -17.04 -1.03 -7.27
CA GLN A 104 -18.20 -1.33 -8.13
C GLN A 104 -19.43 -0.44 -7.88
N LYS A 105 -19.46 0.28 -6.77
CA LYS A 105 -20.47 1.25 -6.36
C LYS A 105 -19.89 2.29 -5.43
N LEU A 106 -20.53 3.45 -5.36
CA LEU A 106 -20.16 4.51 -4.41
C LEU A 106 -20.41 4.04 -2.96
N LYS A 107 -19.36 3.54 -2.32
CA LYS A 107 -19.39 3.05 -0.94
C LYS A 107 -18.02 3.21 -0.31
N THR A 108 -17.93 4.10 0.66
CA THR A 108 -16.69 4.30 1.42
C THR A 108 -16.38 3.09 2.30
N ASP A 109 -15.15 2.59 2.23
CA ASP A 109 -14.61 1.67 3.22
C ASP A 109 -14.24 2.45 4.49
N THR A 110 -15.21 2.55 5.38
CA THR A 110 -15.06 3.33 6.62
C THR A 110 -14.04 2.74 7.59
N TYR A 111 -13.75 1.45 7.49
CA TYR A 111 -12.73 0.80 8.33
C TYR A 111 -11.34 1.24 7.90
N ARG A 112 -11.00 1.12 6.60
CA ARG A 112 -9.72 1.58 6.07
C ARG A 112 -9.57 3.10 6.16
N LEU A 113 -10.63 3.87 5.85
CA LEU A 113 -10.62 5.33 5.95
C LEU A 113 -10.20 5.82 7.34
N LYS A 114 -10.76 5.24 8.42
CA LYS A 114 -10.38 5.60 9.80
C LYS A 114 -8.90 5.35 10.09
N MET A 115 -8.30 4.32 9.50
CA MET A 115 -6.86 4.08 9.61
C MET A 115 -6.06 5.16 8.88
N PHE A 116 -6.43 5.48 7.64
CA PHE A 116 -5.75 6.52 6.87
C PHE A 116 -5.87 7.90 7.52
N GLN A 117 -7.01 8.25 8.10
CA GLN A 117 -7.19 9.47 8.89
C GLN A 117 -6.24 9.56 10.11
N LYS A 118 -5.85 8.43 10.69
CA LYS A 118 -4.83 8.39 11.76
C LYS A 118 -3.40 8.50 11.21
N ILE A 119 -3.15 8.06 9.99
CA ILE A 119 -1.82 7.96 9.39
C ILE A 119 -1.46 9.24 8.61
N GLN A 120 -2.44 9.92 8.01
CA GLN A 120 -2.22 11.05 7.09
C GLN A 120 -1.48 12.25 7.70
N SER A 121 -1.48 12.40 9.03
CA SER A 121 -0.65 13.41 9.69
C SER A 121 0.85 13.16 9.53
N ASP A 122 1.24 11.91 9.29
CA ASP A 122 2.62 11.48 9.23
C ASP A 122 3.03 11.12 7.79
N LYS A 123 2.08 10.60 7.00
CA LYS A 123 2.36 9.98 5.69
C LYS A 123 1.34 10.38 4.63
N LYS A 124 1.80 10.58 3.39
CA LYS A 124 0.92 10.84 2.26
C LYS A 124 0.07 9.61 1.95
N VAL A 125 -1.21 9.81 1.64
CA VAL A 125 -2.13 8.75 1.20
C VAL A 125 -2.42 8.92 -0.29
N LEU A 126 -2.23 7.85 -1.07
CA LEU A 126 -2.47 7.79 -2.50
C LEU A 126 -3.65 6.85 -2.75
N VAL A 127 -4.71 7.31 -3.39
CA VAL A 127 -5.94 6.54 -3.65
C VAL A 127 -6.11 6.33 -5.14
N SER A 128 -6.40 5.09 -5.54
CA SER A 128 -6.78 4.74 -6.91
C SER A 128 -8.05 3.91 -6.90
N ASP A 129 -9.16 4.50 -7.34
CA ASP A 129 -10.45 3.81 -7.43
C ASP A 129 -10.82 3.57 -8.90
N PHE A 130 -11.35 2.39 -9.21
CA PHE A 130 -11.76 2.00 -10.56
C PHE A 130 -13.17 2.50 -10.87
N ILE A 131 -13.29 3.62 -11.59
CA ILE A 131 -14.56 4.33 -11.83
C ILE A 131 -14.71 4.66 -13.31
N SER A 132 -15.77 4.19 -13.95
CA SER A 132 -16.05 4.45 -15.37
C SER A 132 -16.95 5.68 -15.61
N ASP A 133 -17.78 6.06 -14.63
CA ASP A 133 -18.71 7.19 -14.77
C ASP A 133 -18.07 8.51 -14.34
N PRO A 134 -17.97 9.53 -15.22
CA PRO A 134 -17.34 10.81 -14.91
C PRO A 134 -18.00 11.58 -13.75
N LYS A 135 -19.33 11.43 -13.54
CA LYS A 135 -20.01 12.07 -12.41
C LYS A 135 -19.59 11.46 -11.10
N THR A 136 -19.43 10.14 -11.08
CA THR A 136 -18.94 9.42 -9.91
C THR A 136 -17.45 9.75 -9.65
N VAL A 137 -16.62 9.89 -10.69
CA VAL A 137 -15.23 10.38 -10.55
C VAL A 137 -15.19 11.70 -9.80
N ALA A 138 -15.99 12.70 -10.20
CA ALA A 138 -16.02 14.01 -9.54
C ALA A 138 -16.43 13.92 -8.05
N ILE A 139 -17.39 13.04 -7.71
CA ILE A 139 -17.79 12.82 -6.30
C ILE A 139 -16.65 12.20 -5.50
N VAL A 140 -15.95 11.23 -6.05
CA VAL A 140 -14.84 10.53 -5.36
C VAL A 140 -13.62 11.44 -5.27
N GLU A 141 -13.33 12.25 -6.28
CA GLU A 141 -12.29 13.27 -6.26
C GLU A 141 -12.50 14.27 -5.12
N GLU A 142 -13.74 14.79 -4.96
CA GLU A 142 -14.05 15.70 -3.86
C GLU A 142 -13.89 15.03 -2.48
N LYS A 143 -14.27 13.75 -2.34
CA LYS A 143 -14.02 13.00 -1.10
C LYS A 143 -12.52 12.89 -0.78
N ASN A 144 -11.70 12.56 -1.75
CA ASN A 144 -10.24 12.48 -1.57
C ASN A 144 -9.65 13.85 -1.22
N LYS A 145 -10.11 14.91 -1.86
CA LYS A 145 -9.69 16.29 -1.60
C LYS A 145 -10.02 16.72 -0.16
N LEU A 146 -11.22 16.40 0.33
CA LEU A 146 -11.63 16.69 1.71
C LEU A 146 -10.74 15.99 2.75
N GLU A 147 -10.27 14.78 2.44
CA GLU A 147 -9.33 14.03 3.29
C GLU A 147 -7.85 14.44 3.07
N GLY A 148 -7.54 15.26 2.06
CA GLY A 148 -6.16 15.63 1.71
C GLY A 148 -5.36 14.50 1.05
N PHE A 149 -6.05 13.50 0.47
CA PHE A 149 -5.45 12.38 -0.24
C PHE A 149 -5.13 12.72 -1.70
N LEU A 150 -4.09 12.12 -2.25
CA LEU A 150 -3.87 12.13 -3.69
C LEU A 150 -4.82 11.13 -4.35
N PHE A 151 -5.44 11.54 -5.45
CA PHE A 151 -6.40 10.69 -6.15
C PHE A 151 -6.03 10.49 -7.61
N LEU A 152 -6.06 9.24 -8.05
CA LEU A 152 -5.96 8.83 -9.45
C LEU A 152 -7.21 8.03 -9.82
N PRO A 153 -8.16 8.58 -10.60
CA PRO A 153 -9.26 7.80 -11.13
C PRO A 153 -8.75 6.80 -12.17
N ARG A 154 -9.11 5.53 -12.01
CA ARG A 154 -8.82 4.48 -12.98
C ARG A 154 -10.10 4.14 -13.74
N THR A 155 -10.11 4.40 -15.03
CA THR A 155 -11.27 4.14 -15.90
C THR A 155 -11.28 2.70 -16.43
N ALA A 156 -12.38 2.26 -17.05
CA ALA A 156 -12.49 0.90 -17.61
C ALA A 156 -11.42 0.59 -18.68
N SER A 157 -11.00 1.58 -19.48
CA SER A 157 -9.92 1.42 -20.45
C SER A 157 -8.55 1.30 -19.80
N ASN A 158 -8.41 1.76 -18.55
CA ASN A 158 -7.17 1.75 -17.77
C ASN A 158 -7.19 0.73 -16.62
N GLU A 159 -7.91 -0.37 -16.77
CA GLU A 159 -7.99 -1.43 -15.74
C GLU A 159 -6.62 -1.97 -15.32
N HIS A 160 -5.68 -2.04 -16.28
CA HIS A 160 -4.34 -2.57 -16.06
C HIS A 160 -3.25 -1.48 -15.99
N TYR A 161 -3.60 -0.24 -15.63
CA TYR A 161 -2.63 0.87 -15.50
C TYR A 161 -1.77 1.07 -16.76
N LYS A 162 -2.41 1.11 -17.94
CA LYS A 162 -1.74 1.22 -19.26
C LYS A 162 -1.94 2.55 -19.97
N GLU A 163 -2.69 3.47 -19.36
CA GLU A 163 -3.04 4.76 -19.96
C GLU A 163 -2.53 5.92 -19.12
N ILE A 164 -2.16 6.99 -19.80
CA ILE A 164 -1.88 8.29 -19.19
C ILE A 164 -3.16 9.12 -19.31
N PRO A 165 -3.86 9.43 -18.20
CA PRO A 165 -5.02 10.30 -18.23
C PRO A 165 -4.69 11.67 -18.84
N ALA A 166 -5.59 12.17 -19.69
CA ALA A 166 -5.39 13.45 -20.39
C ALA A 166 -5.39 14.68 -19.46
N VAL A 167 -6.05 14.56 -18.30
CA VAL A 167 -6.15 15.62 -17.30
C VAL A 167 -5.30 15.26 -16.09
N VAL A 168 -4.40 16.15 -15.70
CA VAL A 168 -3.59 16.03 -14.49
C VAL A 168 -4.30 16.75 -13.35
N PRO A 169 -4.78 16.07 -12.30
CA PRO A 169 -5.39 16.75 -11.15
C PRO A 169 -4.37 17.66 -10.47
N ASN A 170 -4.81 18.86 -10.04
CA ASN A 170 -3.95 19.81 -9.34
C ASN A 170 -2.59 20.05 -10.02
N GLU A 171 -2.59 20.12 -11.36
CA GLU A 171 -1.41 20.36 -12.17
C GLU A 171 -0.63 21.60 -11.69
N ASN A 172 0.69 21.51 -11.62
CA ASN A 172 1.56 22.56 -11.13
C ASN A 172 2.99 22.44 -11.70
N ALA A 173 3.77 23.51 -11.58
CA ALA A 173 5.18 23.57 -12.03
C ALA A 173 6.18 23.49 -10.85
N ASP A 174 5.76 23.05 -9.67
CA ASP A 174 6.63 22.95 -8.50
C ASP A 174 7.71 21.88 -8.69
N ASN A 175 8.85 22.10 -8.07
CA ASN A 175 9.87 21.07 -7.95
C ASN A 175 9.53 20.16 -6.79
N ILE A 176 9.11 18.94 -7.08
CA ILE A 176 8.77 17.94 -6.07
C ILE A 176 10.02 17.11 -5.76
N THR A 177 10.51 17.24 -4.55
CA THR A 177 11.69 16.51 -4.02
C THR A 177 11.36 15.60 -2.83
N ALA A 178 10.17 15.72 -2.28
CA ALA A 178 9.66 14.84 -1.22
C ALA A 178 8.21 14.48 -1.49
N LEU A 179 7.81 13.25 -1.17
CA LEU A 179 6.45 12.74 -1.42
C LEU A 179 5.36 13.60 -0.74
N LYS A 180 5.64 14.17 0.42
CA LYS A 180 4.70 15.05 1.16
C LYS A 180 4.25 16.27 0.38
N ASP A 181 5.08 16.76 -0.56
CA ASP A 181 4.84 17.98 -1.35
C ASP A 181 4.04 17.68 -2.64
N ALA A 182 3.89 16.41 -3.00
CA ALA A 182 3.14 15.99 -4.18
C ALA A 182 1.66 16.34 -4.08
N LYS A 183 1.07 16.79 -5.19
CA LYS A 183 -0.35 17.17 -5.35
C LYS A 183 -1.11 16.22 -6.26
N ASN A 184 -0.42 15.40 -7.03
CA ASN A 184 -0.98 14.40 -7.92
C ASN A 184 0.02 13.27 -8.19
N TYR A 185 -0.45 12.18 -8.77
CA TYR A 185 0.40 11.08 -9.18
C TYR A 185 -0.16 10.35 -10.38
N LEU A 186 0.71 9.68 -11.13
CA LEU A 186 0.40 8.76 -12.21
C LEU A 186 0.83 7.35 -11.80
N TYR A 187 -0.01 6.36 -12.07
CA TYR A 187 0.30 4.94 -11.92
C TYR A 187 0.19 4.29 -13.30
N LEU A 188 1.36 3.94 -13.90
CA LEU A 188 1.48 3.45 -15.28
C LEU A 188 2.39 2.22 -15.31
N LEU A 189 1.84 1.03 -15.05
CA LEU A 189 2.61 -0.22 -14.96
C LEU A 189 2.76 -0.94 -16.28
N ASN A 190 1.75 -0.88 -17.12
CA ASN A 190 1.72 -1.64 -18.35
C ASN A 190 2.06 -0.75 -19.55
N ALA A 191 3.16 -1.07 -20.21
CA ALA A 191 3.65 -0.31 -21.37
C ALA A 191 3.07 -0.78 -22.71
N GLU A 192 2.08 -1.71 -22.75
CA GLU A 192 1.56 -2.34 -23.97
C GLU A 192 1.03 -1.34 -25.02
N ASN A 193 0.53 -0.17 -24.59
CA ASN A 193 0.05 0.88 -25.48
C ASN A 193 1.19 1.64 -26.18
N PHE A 194 2.45 1.38 -25.80
CA PHE A 194 3.61 2.10 -26.31
C PHE A 194 4.48 1.14 -27.16
N LYS A 195 4.53 1.39 -28.45
CA LYS A 195 5.23 0.51 -29.41
C LYS A 195 6.75 0.40 -29.19
N THR A 196 7.37 1.33 -28.48
CA THR A 196 8.81 1.35 -28.18
C THR A 196 9.08 2.04 -26.84
N LYS A 197 10.17 1.66 -26.18
CA LYS A 197 10.63 2.30 -24.93
C LYS A 197 10.77 3.82 -25.08
N ALA A 198 11.31 4.31 -26.19
CA ALA A 198 11.42 5.75 -26.44
C ALA A 198 10.05 6.45 -26.48
N LYS A 199 9.03 5.84 -27.10
CA LYS A 199 7.66 6.41 -27.10
C LYS A 199 7.06 6.41 -25.70
N TYR A 200 7.28 5.35 -24.93
CA TYR A 200 6.87 5.26 -23.54
C TYR A 200 7.45 6.38 -22.68
N LEU A 201 8.79 6.51 -22.69
CA LEU A 201 9.49 7.54 -21.92
C LEU A 201 9.10 8.96 -22.37
N ASN A 202 9.00 9.22 -23.69
CA ASN A 202 8.59 10.51 -24.21
C ASN A 202 7.15 10.88 -23.81
N ALA A 203 6.23 9.91 -23.79
CA ALA A 203 4.86 10.14 -23.35
C ALA A 203 4.81 10.52 -21.85
N ILE A 204 5.60 9.88 -21.00
CA ILE A 204 5.74 10.23 -19.60
C ILE A 204 6.36 11.64 -19.45
N ALA A 205 7.45 11.93 -20.14
CA ALA A 205 8.13 13.24 -20.09
C ALA A 205 7.21 14.40 -20.53
N ALA A 206 6.23 14.13 -21.41
CA ALA A 206 5.26 15.10 -21.88
C ALA A 206 4.13 15.41 -20.86
N THR A 207 4.16 14.83 -19.65
CA THR A 207 3.16 15.07 -18.60
C THR A 207 3.65 16.01 -17.51
N ASN A 208 2.72 16.48 -16.66
CA ASN A 208 3.02 17.34 -15.51
C ASN A 208 2.69 16.67 -14.15
N TYR A 209 2.67 15.34 -14.10
CA TYR A 209 2.49 14.62 -12.83
C TYR A 209 3.66 14.83 -11.88
N ASP A 210 3.38 15.01 -10.59
CA ASP A 210 4.34 15.21 -9.51
C ASP A 210 5.08 13.93 -9.12
N VAL A 211 4.36 12.81 -9.14
CA VAL A 211 4.88 11.48 -8.88
C VAL A 211 4.46 10.55 -10.01
N ILE A 212 5.37 9.76 -10.52
CA ILE A 212 5.05 8.67 -11.44
C ILE A 212 5.49 7.35 -10.85
N VAL A 213 4.58 6.36 -10.87
CA VAL A 213 4.85 4.98 -10.49
C VAL A 213 4.85 4.14 -11.75
N ILE A 214 6.00 3.57 -12.09
CA ILE A 214 6.22 2.75 -13.29
C ILE A 214 6.98 1.47 -12.95
N ASP A 215 6.95 0.49 -13.84
CA ASP A 215 7.79 -0.70 -13.68
C ASP A 215 9.28 -0.35 -13.91
N LEU A 216 10.17 -1.06 -13.19
CA LEU A 216 11.62 -1.00 -13.45
C LEU A 216 11.96 -1.44 -14.87
N PHE A 217 11.17 -2.33 -15.45
CA PHE A 217 11.47 -2.97 -16.72
C PHE A 217 10.56 -2.47 -17.84
N TYR A 218 11.13 -2.33 -19.01
CA TYR A 218 10.43 -2.25 -20.28
C TYR A 218 10.87 -3.46 -21.13
N ASP A 219 9.94 -4.33 -21.52
CA ASP A 219 10.23 -5.59 -22.24
C ASP A 219 11.38 -6.39 -21.56
N GLU A 220 11.23 -6.68 -20.27
CA GLU A 220 12.19 -7.45 -19.45
C GLU A 220 13.57 -6.79 -19.27
N VAL A 221 13.82 -5.64 -19.88
CA VAL A 221 15.08 -4.89 -19.76
C VAL A 221 14.92 -3.76 -18.76
N PRO A 222 15.73 -3.71 -17.68
CA PRO A 222 15.64 -2.62 -16.70
C PRO A 222 15.95 -1.27 -17.36
N LEU A 223 15.24 -0.24 -16.91
CA LEU A 223 15.54 1.14 -17.28
C LEU A 223 16.91 1.52 -16.74
N THR A 224 17.68 2.23 -17.54
CA THR A 224 18.97 2.78 -17.13
C THR A 224 18.79 4.10 -16.36
N ALA A 225 19.77 4.48 -15.56
CA ALA A 225 19.76 5.76 -14.83
C ALA A 225 19.56 6.98 -15.76
N LYS A 226 20.10 6.93 -16.99
CA LYS A 226 19.90 7.97 -18.00
C LYS A 226 18.44 8.01 -18.49
N GLU A 227 17.78 6.89 -18.64
CA GLU A 227 16.38 6.80 -19.04
C GLU A 227 15.47 7.30 -17.93
N VAL A 228 15.71 6.93 -16.67
CA VAL A 228 14.97 7.44 -15.51
C VAL A 228 15.15 8.95 -15.37
N GLU A 229 16.39 9.46 -15.50
CA GLU A 229 16.66 10.90 -15.47
C GLU A 229 15.93 11.66 -16.58
N SER A 230 15.77 11.07 -17.78
CA SER A 230 15.09 11.72 -18.92
C SER A 230 13.60 12.02 -18.66
N ILE A 231 12.98 11.36 -17.69
CA ILE A 231 11.57 11.54 -17.34
C ILE A 231 11.37 12.28 -16.00
N ARG A 232 12.46 12.73 -15.35
CA ARG A 232 12.42 13.42 -14.05
C ARG A 232 11.91 14.85 -14.15
N THR A 233 12.03 15.48 -15.31
CA THR A 233 11.52 16.83 -15.54
C THR A 233 10.11 16.77 -16.14
N LYS A 234 9.18 17.52 -15.54
CA LYS A 234 7.82 17.71 -16.06
C LYS A 234 7.84 18.53 -17.35
N ALA A 235 6.83 18.39 -18.21
CA ALA A 235 6.74 19.17 -19.45
C ALA A 235 6.76 20.68 -19.22
N ASN A 236 6.27 21.16 -18.07
CA ASN A 236 6.27 22.57 -17.65
C ASN A 236 7.55 23.02 -16.92
N GLY A 237 8.58 22.17 -16.86
CA GLY A 237 9.90 22.48 -16.29
C GLY A 237 10.09 22.16 -14.81
N GLY A 238 9.06 21.83 -14.06
CA GLY A 238 9.18 21.40 -12.67
C GLY A 238 9.80 19.99 -12.55
N LYS A 239 10.36 19.65 -11.40
CA LYS A 239 10.84 18.29 -11.12
C LYS A 239 9.74 17.41 -10.54
N ARG A 240 9.85 16.09 -10.78
CA ARG A 240 8.95 15.07 -10.25
C ARG A 240 9.73 13.93 -9.59
N LEU A 241 9.02 13.12 -8.81
CA LEU A 241 9.52 11.87 -8.27
C LEU A 241 9.20 10.71 -9.23
N VAL A 242 10.17 9.83 -9.44
CA VAL A 242 10.05 8.62 -10.26
C VAL A 242 10.19 7.41 -9.36
N ILE A 243 9.11 6.67 -9.17
CA ILE A 243 8.99 5.56 -8.22
C ILE A 243 8.86 4.25 -9.00
N SER A 244 9.62 3.23 -8.62
CA SER A 244 9.55 1.92 -9.24
C SER A 244 8.54 1.02 -8.53
N TYR A 245 7.65 0.39 -9.30
CA TYR A 245 6.82 -0.72 -8.82
C TYR A 245 7.66 -1.96 -8.50
N ILE A 246 7.29 -2.66 -7.45
CA ILE A 246 7.81 -3.99 -7.11
C ILE A 246 6.77 -4.78 -6.31
N ASN A 247 6.52 -6.04 -6.70
CA ASN A 247 5.69 -6.96 -5.94
C ASN A 247 6.54 -7.68 -4.88
N ILE A 248 6.23 -7.50 -3.60
CA ILE A 248 6.99 -8.11 -2.50
C ILE A 248 6.27 -9.29 -1.81
N GLY A 249 4.96 -9.43 -2.04
CA GLY A 249 4.13 -10.48 -1.43
C GLY A 249 3.79 -11.63 -2.36
N ALA A 250 4.02 -11.46 -3.67
CA ALA A 250 3.82 -12.50 -4.67
C ALA A 250 4.98 -12.55 -5.67
N ALA A 251 5.28 -13.74 -6.19
CA ALA A 251 6.22 -13.95 -7.27
C ALA A 251 5.47 -13.96 -8.61
N GLU A 252 6.08 -13.33 -9.61
CA GLU A 252 5.56 -13.17 -10.96
C GLU A 252 6.43 -14.00 -11.92
N ASN A 253 5.84 -14.92 -12.70
CA ASN A 253 6.60 -15.92 -13.47
C ASN A 253 7.27 -15.37 -14.74
N TRP A 254 7.00 -14.12 -15.10
CA TRP A 254 7.67 -13.39 -16.20
C TRP A 254 8.86 -12.55 -15.76
N ARG A 255 9.14 -12.48 -14.45
CA ARG A 255 10.25 -11.67 -13.95
C ARG A 255 11.59 -12.34 -14.13
N TYR A 256 12.64 -11.53 -14.26
CA TYR A 256 14.03 -11.96 -14.47
C TYR A 256 14.55 -12.99 -13.44
N TYR A 257 13.96 -13.02 -12.24
CA TYR A 257 14.36 -13.93 -11.17
C TYR A 257 13.67 -15.29 -11.26
N TRP A 258 12.64 -15.43 -12.10
CA TRP A 258 11.87 -16.67 -12.18
C TRP A 258 12.67 -17.79 -12.83
N ASN A 259 12.65 -18.97 -12.22
CA ASN A 259 13.18 -20.18 -12.83
C ASN A 259 12.02 -20.99 -13.43
N GLY A 260 12.10 -21.34 -14.70
CA GLY A 260 11.04 -22.07 -15.41
C GLY A 260 10.63 -23.42 -14.81
N ASN A 261 11.46 -23.98 -13.92
CA ASN A 261 11.15 -25.22 -13.20
C ASN A 261 10.36 -24.99 -11.91
N TRP A 262 10.13 -23.73 -11.49
CA TRP A 262 9.41 -23.45 -10.25
C TRP A 262 7.93 -23.74 -10.37
N ILE A 263 7.40 -24.42 -9.35
CA ILE A 263 5.99 -24.76 -9.21
C ILE A 263 5.52 -24.50 -7.78
N LEU A 264 4.25 -24.69 -7.49
CA LEU A 264 3.73 -24.59 -6.12
C LEU A 264 4.51 -25.52 -5.17
N ASN A 265 5.01 -24.96 -4.07
CA ASN A 265 5.81 -25.59 -3.02
C ASN A 265 7.21 -26.05 -3.46
N ASP A 266 7.62 -25.73 -4.67
CA ASP A 266 8.99 -25.96 -5.13
C ASP A 266 9.45 -24.77 -6.00
N PRO A 267 10.24 -23.86 -5.43
CA PRO A 267 10.79 -23.84 -4.05
C PRO A 267 9.73 -23.70 -2.96
N VAL A 268 10.09 -24.13 -1.76
CA VAL A 268 9.18 -24.23 -0.60
C VAL A 268 8.45 -22.93 -0.24
N TRP A 269 8.96 -21.78 -0.64
CA TRP A 269 8.38 -20.47 -0.36
C TRP A 269 7.28 -20.03 -1.36
N ILE A 270 7.09 -20.70 -2.49
CA ILE A 270 5.92 -20.49 -3.38
C ILE A 270 4.73 -21.23 -2.77
N LYS A 271 3.71 -20.50 -2.28
CA LYS A 271 2.69 -21.10 -1.41
C LYS A 271 1.32 -21.28 -2.01
N LYS A 272 0.88 -20.33 -2.83
CA LYS A 272 -0.52 -20.32 -3.29
C LYS A 272 -0.61 -19.56 -4.61
N LYS A 273 -1.42 -20.04 -5.56
CA LYS A 273 -1.73 -19.25 -6.75
C LYS A 273 -2.46 -17.97 -6.37
N TYR A 274 -2.11 -16.88 -7.04
CA TYR A 274 -2.80 -15.62 -6.91
C TYR A 274 -4.20 -15.72 -7.55
N ALA A 275 -5.24 -15.28 -6.86
CA ALA A 275 -6.59 -15.29 -7.42
C ALA A 275 -6.73 -14.15 -8.45
N GLY A 276 -7.13 -14.50 -9.67
CA GLY A 276 -7.31 -13.53 -10.76
C GLY A 276 -6.12 -13.35 -11.70
N TYR A 277 -4.90 -13.74 -11.28
CA TYR A 277 -3.69 -13.65 -12.10
C TYR A 277 -3.00 -15.02 -12.17
N ALA A 278 -3.08 -15.67 -13.33
CA ALA A 278 -2.59 -17.05 -13.50
C ALA A 278 -1.08 -17.18 -13.36
N ASP A 279 -0.38 -16.09 -13.61
CA ASP A 279 1.08 -15.99 -13.67
C ASP A 279 1.71 -15.50 -12.37
N GLU A 280 0.91 -15.34 -11.30
CA GLU A 280 1.36 -14.87 -10.00
C GLU A 280 1.11 -15.88 -8.89
N PHE A 281 2.01 -15.86 -7.88
CA PHE A 281 1.98 -16.82 -6.77
C PHE A 281 2.31 -16.11 -5.46
N TYR A 282 1.41 -16.16 -4.48
CA TYR A 282 1.71 -15.72 -3.12
C TYR A 282 2.89 -16.50 -2.55
N VAL A 283 3.82 -15.77 -1.94
CA VAL A 283 5.06 -16.32 -1.42
C VAL A 283 5.13 -16.24 0.11
N GLN A 284 5.91 -17.12 0.70
CA GLN A 284 6.32 -16.98 2.09
C GLN A 284 7.40 -15.88 2.19
N PHE A 285 6.95 -14.62 2.16
CA PHE A 285 7.82 -13.43 2.03
C PHE A 285 8.85 -13.28 3.16
N TRP A 286 8.72 -14.00 4.25
CA TRP A 286 9.75 -14.08 5.31
C TRP A 286 10.76 -15.22 5.08
N HIS A 287 10.69 -15.94 3.96
CA HIS A 287 11.70 -16.95 3.62
C HIS A 287 12.96 -16.26 3.10
N ALA A 288 14.13 -16.71 3.60
CA ALA A 288 15.39 -16.05 3.29
C ALA A 288 15.71 -15.98 1.79
N ASP A 289 15.37 -17.03 1.02
CA ASP A 289 15.64 -17.04 -0.42
C ASP A 289 14.75 -16.08 -1.19
N TRP A 290 13.48 -15.91 -0.81
CA TRP A 290 12.65 -14.86 -1.37
C TRP A 290 13.17 -13.46 -1.00
N GLN A 291 13.56 -13.25 0.26
CA GLN A 291 14.11 -11.97 0.68
C GLN A 291 15.39 -11.60 -0.09
N LYS A 292 16.26 -12.56 -0.41
CA LYS A 292 17.45 -12.35 -1.25
C LYS A 292 17.11 -11.90 -2.69
N ILE A 293 15.97 -12.32 -3.24
CA ILE A 293 15.48 -11.83 -4.52
C ILE A 293 15.10 -10.35 -4.41
N ILE A 294 14.45 -9.97 -3.31
CA ILE A 294 13.93 -8.61 -3.12
C ILE A 294 15.03 -7.64 -2.69
N TYR A 295 15.85 -7.96 -1.65
CA TYR A 295 16.88 -7.06 -1.13
C TYR A 295 18.09 -7.84 -0.58
N GLY A 296 19.18 -7.12 -0.26
CA GLY A 296 20.31 -7.64 0.54
C GLY A 296 21.50 -8.13 -0.27
N ASN A 297 21.51 -7.97 -1.59
CA ASN A 297 22.65 -8.29 -2.45
C ASN A 297 22.61 -7.49 -3.75
N GLU A 298 23.73 -7.50 -4.51
CA GLU A 298 23.90 -6.74 -5.76
C GLU A 298 22.93 -7.13 -6.89
N GLN A 299 22.33 -8.32 -6.85
CA GLN A 299 21.41 -8.80 -7.88
C GLN A 299 19.93 -8.65 -7.44
N SER A 300 19.69 -8.18 -6.23
CA SER A 300 18.34 -8.03 -5.69
C SER A 300 17.55 -6.93 -6.41
N TYR A 301 16.22 -7.07 -6.40
CA TYR A 301 15.33 -6.18 -7.12
C TYR A 301 15.48 -4.72 -6.63
N VAL A 302 15.49 -4.51 -5.32
CA VAL A 302 15.66 -3.17 -4.72
C VAL A 302 17.00 -2.55 -5.12
N LYS A 303 18.08 -3.36 -5.19
CA LYS A 303 19.39 -2.86 -5.66
C LYS A 303 19.32 -2.39 -7.11
N LYS A 304 18.65 -3.12 -7.98
CA LYS A 304 18.44 -2.72 -9.39
C LYS A 304 17.62 -1.42 -9.49
N ILE A 305 16.60 -1.23 -8.63
CA ILE A 305 15.82 0.02 -8.58
C ILE A 305 16.74 1.20 -8.21
N VAL A 306 17.56 1.04 -7.15
CA VAL A 306 18.53 2.05 -6.72
C VAL A 306 19.53 2.38 -7.82
N ASP A 307 20.13 1.36 -8.44
CA ASP A 307 21.13 1.53 -9.52
C ASP A 307 20.56 2.19 -10.78
N SER A 308 19.26 2.00 -11.03
CA SER A 308 18.55 2.67 -12.11
C SER A 308 18.18 4.12 -11.78
N GLY A 309 18.48 4.61 -10.58
CA GLY A 309 18.29 6.01 -10.19
C GLY A 309 16.83 6.40 -9.93
N PHE A 310 15.96 5.45 -9.58
CA PHE A 310 14.62 5.78 -9.08
C PHE A 310 14.69 6.46 -7.71
N ASP A 311 13.74 7.36 -7.43
CA ASP A 311 13.64 8.03 -6.13
C ASP A 311 13.03 7.13 -5.04
N GLY A 312 12.51 5.96 -5.41
CA GLY A 312 11.87 5.08 -4.45
C GLY A 312 11.22 3.85 -5.07
N ALA A 313 10.53 3.08 -4.20
CA ALA A 313 9.79 1.89 -4.56
C ALA A 313 8.34 1.93 -4.06
N PHE A 314 7.44 1.47 -4.92
CA PHE A 314 6.03 1.22 -4.61
C PHE A 314 5.88 -0.27 -4.35
N LEU A 315 5.56 -0.64 -3.11
CA LEU A 315 5.60 -2.03 -2.63
C LEU A 315 4.21 -2.63 -2.72
N ASP A 316 3.99 -3.47 -3.71
CA ASP A 316 2.72 -4.16 -3.89
C ASP A 316 2.63 -5.46 -3.08
N ASN A 317 1.40 -5.91 -2.83
CA ASN A 317 1.07 -7.13 -2.10
C ASN A 317 1.60 -7.19 -0.66
N VAL A 318 1.71 -6.04 0.03
CA VAL A 318 2.06 -6.06 1.46
C VAL A 318 0.97 -6.74 2.30
N GLU A 319 -0.27 -6.80 1.82
CA GLU A 319 -1.38 -7.51 2.45
C GLU A 319 -1.40 -9.03 2.17
N ALA A 320 -0.41 -9.59 1.46
CA ALA A 320 -0.29 -11.02 1.18
C ALA A 320 -0.42 -11.91 2.44
N PHE A 321 -0.11 -11.37 3.63
CA PHE A 321 -0.29 -12.08 4.89
C PHE A 321 -1.74 -12.49 5.18
N TYR A 322 -2.74 -11.79 4.63
CA TYR A 322 -4.14 -12.20 4.71
C TYR A 322 -4.41 -13.41 3.82
N PHE A 323 -3.91 -13.38 2.60
CA PHE A 323 -4.25 -14.36 1.56
C PHE A 323 -3.53 -15.70 1.73
N LEU A 324 -2.37 -15.72 2.40
CA LEU A 324 -1.62 -16.95 2.64
C LEU A 324 -2.34 -17.96 3.53
N TYR A 325 -3.25 -17.51 4.40
CA TYR A 325 -3.91 -18.35 5.40
C TYR A 325 -5.44 -18.33 5.33
N ASN A 326 -6.01 -17.51 4.46
CA ASN A 326 -7.45 -17.48 4.19
C ASN A 326 -7.72 -18.19 2.86
N ASN A 327 -8.72 -19.09 2.86
CA ASN A 327 -9.17 -19.80 1.65
C ASN A 327 -10.10 -18.92 0.84
#